data_65da95a925689c35be09f7419acf8f10
#
_entry.id   65da95a925689c35be09f7419acf8f10
#
_cell.length_a   1.000
_cell.length_b   1.000
_cell.length_c   1.000
_cell.angle_alpha   90.00
_cell.angle_beta   90.00
_cell.angle_gamma   90.00
#
_symmetry.space_group_name_H-M   'P 1'
#
loop_
_entity.id
_entity.type
_entity.pdbx_description
1 polymer ?
#
loop_
_entity_poly.entity_id
_entity_poly.type
_entity_poly.pdbx_seq_one_letter_code
_entity_poly.pdbx_strand_id
1 'polypeptide(L)'
;MPTDRILATVRRGYSGQGGPMTPLSFTTRGEELSPDTLRANRLLNQMDRLNLYRIAAEKAPFANPVKNAFRFTSQFGYRRDPKTGGRRMHKGVDFAAGMGTPLYATADGVVIHAGWSSGYGRLVKIQHEFGIETRYAHMSKLRVKVGQRVSRGQHIGDMGASGRVTGVHLHYEVRVGGKAVNPMIYIKAANDVF
;
A
#
# COMPACT_ATOMS: atom_id res chain seq x y z
N MET A 1 -2.06 4.97 11.21
CA MET A 1 -3.48 4.75 11.51
C MET A 1 -3.55 3.64 12.55
N PRO A 2 -4.32 3.74 13.64
CA PRO A 2 -4.40 2.66 14.63
C PRO A 2 -4.99 1.40 14.00
N THR A 3 -4.41 0.24 14.30
CA THR A 3 -4.77 -1.07 13.75
C THR A 3 -6.27 -1.38 13.96
N ASP A 4 -6.82 -1.00 15.11
CA ASP A 4 -8.22 -1.24 15.45
C ASP A 4 -9.21 -0.54 14.52
N ARG A 5 -8.88 0.66 14.02
CA ARG A 5 -9.69 1.37 13.03
C ARG A 5 -9.68 0.66 11.67
N ILE A 6 -8.54 0.11 11.26
CA ILE A 6 -8.43 -0.68 10.04
C ILE A 6 -9.31 -1.92 10.16
N LEU A 7 -9.18 -2.68 11.25
CA LEU A 7 -9.97 -3.89 11.50
C LEU A 7 -11.48 -3.60 11.56
N ALA A 8 -11.88 -2.51 12.21
CA ALA A 8 -13.29 -2.09 12.27
C ALA A 8 -13.83 -1.73 10.87
N THR A 9 -13.00 -1.14 10.00
CA THR A 9 -13.40 -0.82 8.61
C THR A 9 -13.54 -2.08 7.78
N VAL A 10 -12.59 -3.02 7.88
CA VAL A 10 -12.64 -4.32 7.20
C VAL A 10 -13.87 -5.09 7.65
N ARG A 11 -14.15 -5.16 8.96
CA ARG A 11 -15.31 -5.86 9.52
C ARG A 11 -16.64 -5.32 8.99
N ARG A 12 -16.81 -4.00 8.87
CA ARG A 12 -18.01 -3.38 8.30
C ARG A 12 -18.22 -3.68 6.81
N GLY A 13 -17.13 -3.84 6.05
CA GLY A 13 -17.18 -4.17 4.63
C GLY A 13 -17.24 -5.67 4.34
N TYR A 14 -17.13 -6.52 5.37
CA TYR A 14 -17.11 -7.97 5.21
C TYR A 14 -18.53 -8.51 5.12
N SER A 15 -18.95 -8.89 3.91
CA SER A 15 -20.26 -9.49 3.60
C SER A 15 -20.16 -11.00 3.31
N GLY A 16 -19.06 -11.66 3.73
CA GLY A 16 -18.82 -13.08 3.48
C GLY A 16 -19.79 -13.99 4.24
N GLN A 17 -20.17 -15.13 3.64
CA GLN A 17 -20.83 -16.23 4.36
C GLN A 17 -19.86 -16.77 5.42
N GLY A 18 -20.26 -16.78 6.68
CA GLY A 18 -19.42 -17.11 7.83
C GLY A 18 -18.84 -15.87 8.49
N GLY A 19 -19.70 -14.91 8.85
CA GLY A 19 -19.32 -13.76 9.69
C GLY A 19 -18.67 -14.22 11.00
N PRO A 20 -18.04 -13.28 11.76
CA PRO A 20 -17.40 -13.63 13.01
C PRO A 20 -18.40 -14.35 13.92
N MET A 21 -18.04 -15.57 14.34
CA MET A 21 -18.87 -16.30 15.30
C MET A 21 -18.94 -15.48 16.58
N THR A 22 -20.15 -15.12 16.97
CA THR A 22 -20.35 -14.45 18.27
C THR A 22 -19.94 -15.44 19.36
N PRO A 23 -18.96 -15.10 20.22
CA PRO A 23 -18.60 -15.99 21.31
C PRO A 23 -19.80 -16.27 22.19
N LEU A 24 -20.03 -17.52 22.53
CA LEU A 24 -21.01 -17.86 23.51
C LEU A 24 -20.60 -17.29 24.88
N SER A 25 -21.49 -16.55 25.53
CA SER A 25 -21.23 -15.98 26.85
C SER A 25 -21.69 -16.94 27.96
N PHE A 26 -22.75 -17.74 27.71
CA PHE A 26 -23.34 -18.68 28.65
C PHE A 26 -23.76 -19.95 27.90
N THR A 27 -23.90 -21.05 28.64
CA THR A 27 -24.58 -22.23 28.12
C THR A 27 -26.10 -21.97 27.95
N THR A 28 -26.80 -22.83 27.20
CA THR A 28 -28.26 -22.75 27.04
C THR A 28 -29.01 -22.88 28.35
N ARG A 29 -28.35 -23.34 29.42
CA ARG A 29 -28.90 -23.46 30.78
C ARG A 29 -28.51 -22.32 31.71
N GLY A 30 -27.77 -21.29 31.22
CA GLY A 30 -27.33 -20.16 32.02
C GLY A 30 -26.14 -20.46 32.95
N GLU A 31 -25.51 -21.62 32.82
CA GLU A 31 -24.31 -22.02 33.57
C GLU A 31 -23.05 -21.36 33.01
N GLU A 32 -21.99 -21.24 33.82
CA GLU A 32 -20.71 -20.78 33.37
C GLU A 32 -20.13 -21.73 32.31
N LEU A 33 -19.43 -21.17 31.33
CA LEU A 33 -18.80 -21.94 30.26
C LEU A 33 -17.63 -22.79 30.78
N SER A 34 -17.53 -24.02 30.30
CA SER A 34 -16.41 -24.89 30.65
C SER A 34 -15.08 -24.27 30.23
N PRO A 35 -13.94 -24.62 30.87
CA PRO A 35 -12.65 -24.13 30.49
C PRO A 35 -12.30 -24.40 29.01
N ASP A 36 -12.74 -25.51 28.45
CA ASP A 36 -12.52 -25.88 27.04
C ASP A 36 -13.36 -24.99 26.10
N THR A 37 -14.60 -24.68 26.47
CA THR A 37 -15.44 -23.72 25.72
C THR A 37 -14.81 -22.33 25.70
N LEU A 38 -14.25 -21.89 26.85
CA LEU A 38 -13.54 -20.61 26.94
C LEU A 38 -12.27 -20.60 26.07
N ARG A 39 -11.53 -21.71 26.02
CA ARG A 39 -10.35 -21.86 25.13
C ARG A 39 -10.77 -21.82 23.66
N ALA A 40 -11.84 -22.56 23.30
CA ALA A 40 -12.37 -22.58 21.94
C ALA A 40 -12.83 -21.18 21.50
N ASN A 41 -13.55 -20.43 22.34
CA ASN A 41 -13.95 -19.06 22.06
C ASN A 41 -12.73 -18.13 21.84
N ARG A 42 -11.69 -18.30 22.64
CA ARG A 42 -10.44 -17.52 22.48
C ARG A 42 -9.76 -17.82 21.14
N LEU A 43 -9.68 -19.07 20.75
CA LEU A 43 -9.11 -19.49 19.46
C LEU A 43 -9.92 -18.93 18.29
N LEU A 44 -11.26 -19.04 18.34
CA LEU A 44 -12.14 -18.49 17.30
C LEU A 44 -11.95 -16.98 17.14
N ASN A 45 -11.86 -16.24 18.24
CA ASN A 45 -11.60 -14.81 18.22
C ASN A 45 -10.22 -14.48 17.61
N GLN A 46 -9.21 -15.29 17.89
CA GLN A 46 -7.87 -15.11 17.30
C GLN A 46 -7.89 -15.41 15.80
N MET A 47 -8.58 -16.46 15.37
CA MET A 47 -8.75 -16.81 13.96
C MET A 47 -9.50 -15.70 13.19
N ASP A 48 -10.61 -15.20 13.73
CA ASP A 48 -11.32 -14.05 13.14
C ASP A 48 -10.41 -12.84 12.98
N ARG A 49 -9.66 -12.51 14.03
CA ARG A 49 -8.71 -11.39 14.00
C ARG A 49 -7.62 -11.59 12.96
N LEU A 50 -7.06 -12.78 12.83
CA LEU A 50 -6.10 -13.12 11.79
C LEU A 50 -6.68 -12.97 10.40
N ASN A 51 -7.91 -13.44 10.18
CA ASN A 51 -8.59 -13.29 8.90
C ASN A 51 -8.80 -11.82 8.54
N LEU A 52 -9.23 -10.98 9.49
CA LEU A 52 -9.34 -9.53 9.28
C LEU A 52 -8.00 -8.88 8.95
N TYR A 53 -6.90 -9.31 9.56
CA TYR A 53 -5.56 -8.83 9.20
C TYR A 53 -5.16 -9.23 7.79
N ARG A 54 -5.46 -10.45 7.35
CA ARG A 54 -5.19 -10.89 5.96
C ARG A 54 -5.94 -10.04 4.95
N ILE A 55 -7.24 -9.83 5.16
CA ILE A 55 -8.08 -8.98 4.30
C ILE A 55 -7.54 -7.54 4.27
N ALA A 56 -7.13 -7.00 5.43
CA ALA A 56 -6.53 -5.66 5.51
C ALA A 56 -5.20 -5.58 4.74
N ALA A 57 -4.37 -6.62 4.83
CA ALA A 57 -3.08 -6.70 4.15
C ALA A 57 -3.23 -6.75 2.61
N GLU A 58 -4.27 -7.44 2.12
CA GLU A 58 -4.56 -7.47 0.67
C GLU A 58 -4.87 -6.08 0.09
N LYS A 59 -5.40 -5.18 0.91
CA LYS A 59 -5.77 -3.81 0.50
C LYS A 59 -4.65 -2.78 0.68
N ALA A 60 -3.58 -3.15 1.37
CA ALA A 60 -2.43 -2.28 1.58
C ALA A 60 -1.39 -2.41 0.43
N PRO A 61 -0.55 -1.38 0.17
CA PRO A 61 0.41 -1.39 -0.94
C PRO A 61 1.65 -2.25 -0.63
N PHE A 62 1.42 -3.52 -0.31
CA PHE A 62 2.45 -4.53 -0.03
C PHE A 62 2.93 -5.22 -1.30
N ALA A 63 3.38 -4.45 -2.30
CA ALA A 63 3.98 -5.00 -3.50
C ALA A 63 5.12 -4.10 -3.97
N ASN A 64 6.04 -4.67 -4.75
CA ASN A 64 7.08 -3.88 -5.40
C ASN A 64 6.51 -3.20 -6.65
N PRO A 65 6.66 -1.88 -6.82
CA PRO A 65 6.21 -1.17 -8.02
C PRO A 65 7.01 -1.51 -9.28
N VAL A 66 8.18 -2.13 -9.14
CA VAL A 66 9.06 -2.57 -10.25
C VAL A 66 9.33 -4.06 -10.09
N LYS A 67 8.96 -4.87 -11.08
CA LYS A 67 9.18 -6.33 -11.09
C LYS A 67 10.47 -6.74 -11.81
N ASN A 68 10.96 -5.91 -12.72
CA ASN A 68 12.22 -6.11 -13.43
C ASN A 68 13.42 -5.84 -12.52
N ALA A 69 14.62 -6.23 -12.93
CA ALA A 69 15.83 -5.87 -12.22
C ALA A 69 15.97 -4.34 -12.12
N PHE A 70 16.26 -3.85 -10.94
CA PHE A 70 16.44 -2.42 -10.65
C PHE A 70 17.55 -2.20 -9.64
N ARG A 71 18.04 -0.97 -9.58
CA ARG A 71 18.96 -0.49 -8.54
C ARG A 71 18.21 0.46 -7.62
N PHE A 72 18.24 0.21 -6.32
CA PHE A 72 17.77 1.14 -5.30
C PHE A 72 18.76 2.32 -5.20
N THR A 73 18.33 3.54 -5.51
CA THR A 73 19.24 4.68 -5.66
C THR A 73 19.07 5.75 -4.60
N SER A 74 17.89 5.85 -3.96
CA SER A 74 17.69 6.85 -2.91
C SER A 74 16.61 6.41 -1.92
N GLN A 75 16.92 6.57 -0.64
CA GLN A 75 16.01 6.27 0.47
C GLN A 75 15.11 7.46 0.82
N PHE A 76 14.03 7.16 1.55
CA PHE A 76 13.15 8.14 2.18
C PHE A 76 13.87 8.89 3.31
N GLY A 77 13.58 10.19 3.45
CA GLY A 77 14.08 10.99 4.55
C GLY A 77 14.89 12.22 4.11
N TYR A 78 15.51 12.89 5.06
CA TYR A 78 16.32 14.07 4.77
C TYR A 78 17.66 13.68 4.13
N ARG A 79 17.94 14.26 2.96
CA ARG A 79 19.20 14.07 2.22
C ARG A 79 19.66 15.33 1.56
N ARG A 80 20.89 15.35 1.06
CA ARG A 80 21.41 16.43 0.22
C ARG A 80 20.71 16.40 -1.14
N ASP A 81 20.11 17.51 -1.54
CA ASP A 81 19.47 17.64 -2.86
C ASP A 81 20.55 17.58 -3.96
N PRO A 82 20.44 16.66 -4.94
CA PRO A 82 21.48 16.48 -5.95
C PRO A 82 21.60 17.65 -6.92
N LYS A 83 20.60 18.55 -7.01
CA LYS A 83 20.63 19.72 -7.89
C LYS A 83 21.03 21.01 -7.18
N THR A 84 20.62 21.19 -5.92
CA THR A 84 20.87 22.44 -5.17
C THR A 84 21.94 22.30 -4.09
N GLY A 85 22.29 21.07 -3.72
CA GLY A 85 23.24 20.79 -2.64
C GLY A 85 22.70 21.02 -1.23
N GLY A 86 21.52 21.63 -1.07
CA GLY A 86 20.88 21.90 0.23
C GLY A 86 20.25 20.65 0.85
N ARG A 87 19.95 20.71 2.15
CA ARG A 87 19.23 19.65 2.86
C ARG A 87 17.75 19.66 2.47
N ARG A 88 17.24 18.53 1.94
CA ARG A 88 15.85 18.40 1.49
C ARG A 88 15.23 17.07 1.93
N MET A 89 13.94 17.12 2.30
CA MET A 89 13.16 15.92 2.59
C MET A 89 12.82 15.20 1.28
N HIS A 90 13.28 13.95 1.15
CA HIS A 90 12.89 13.01 0.09
C HIS A 90 11.64 12.25 0.55
N LYS A 91 10.50 12.54 -0.09
CA LYS A 91 9.17 12.06 0.33
C LYS A 91 8.85 10.63 -0.13
N GLY A 92 9.79 9.97 -0.79
CA GLY A 92 9.63 8.64 -1.34
C GLY A 92 10.93 7.86 -1.39
N VAL A 93 10.98 6.88 -2.26
CA VAL A 93 12.18 6.09 -2.59
C VAL A 93 12.37 6.08 -4.11
N ASP A 94 13.62 5.95 -4.55
CA ASP A 94 13.97 5.97 -5.98
C ASP A 94 14.50 4.61 -6.42
N PHE A 95 13.91 4.07 -7.49
CA PHE A 95 14.31 2.83 -8.16
C PHE A 95 14.77 3.15 -9.58
N ALA A 96 16.04 2.93 -9.90
CA ALA A 96 16.59 3.14 -11.25
C ALA A 96 16.60 1.83 -12.04
N ALA A 97 16.09 1.91 -13.27
CA ALA A 97 16.14 0.85 -14.27
C ALA A 97 16.17 1.47 -15.67
N GLY A 98 16.10 0.66 -16.72
CA GLY A 98 16.06 1.15 -18.10
C GLY A 98 14.82 2.01 -18.40
N MET A 99 14.98 2.94 -19.37
CA MET A 99 13.85 3.69 -19.92
C MET A 99 12.77 2.74 -20.42
N GLY A 100 11.50 3.01 -20.08
CA GLY A 100 10.39 2.15 -20.51
C GLY A 100 10.13 0.92 -19.62
N THR A 101 10.92 0.70 -18.55
CA THR A 101 10.65 -0.40 -17.59
C THR A 101 9.22 -0.30 -17.05
N PRO A 102 8.40 -1.38 -17.13
CA PRO A 102 7.03 -1.37 -16.67
C PRO A 102 6.90 -1.09 -15.18
N LEU A 103 5.92 -0.25 -14.82
CA LEU A 103 5.58 0.11 -13.46
C LEU A 103 4.19 -0.42 -13.11
N TYR A 104 4.06 -0.97 -11.90
CA TYR A 104 2.87 -1.69 -11.48
C TYR A 104 2.23 -1.07 -10.23
N ALA A 105 0.88 -1.13 -10.17
CA ALA A 105 0.14 -0.76 -8.98
C ALA A 105 0.49 -1.69 -7.81
N THR A 106 0.75 -1.12 -6.64
CA THR A 106 1.20 -1.88 -5.46
C THR A 106 0.06 -2.42 -4.60
N ALA A 107 -1.17 -1.96 -4.85
CA ALA A 107 -2.42 -2.47 -4.28
C ALA A 107 -3.59 -2.12 -5.22
N ASP A 108 -4.76 -2.70 -4.94
CA ASP A 108 -6.01 -2.31 -5.58
C ASP A 108 -6.36 -0.87 -5.22
N GLY A 109 -6.99 -0.14 -6.16
CA GLY A 109 -7.37 1.24 -5.89
C GLY A 109 -8.01 1.95 -7.08
N VAL A 110 -8.17 3.26 -6.95
CA VAL A 110 -8.71 4.14 -7.97
C VAL A 110 -7.67 5.19 -8.32
N VAL A 111 -7.42 5.39 -9.61
CA VAL A 111 -6.52 6.43 -10.11
C VAL A 111 -7.16 7.81 -9.88
N ILE A 112 -6.55 8.62 -9.03
CA ILE A 112 -7.03 9.97 -8.71
C ILE A 112 -6.25 11.07 -9.47
N HIS A 113 -5.14 10.70 -10.11
CA HIS A 113 -4.36 11.58 -10.99
C HIS A 113 -3.58 10.75 -12.00
N ALA A 114 -3.61 11.16 -13.26
CA ALA A 114 -2.78 10.61 -14.33
C ALA A 114 -2.47 11.74 -15.31
N GLY A 115 -1.30 12.40 -15.16
CA GLY A 115 -0.95 13.58 -15.93
C GLY A 115 0.37 14.21 -15.51
N TRP A 116 0.62 15.41 -16.01
CA TRP A 116 1.80 16.20 -15.65
C TRP A 116 1.62 16.87 -14.28
N SER A 117 2.67 16.84 -13.47
CA SER A 117 2.71 17.54 -12.18
C SER A 117 4.09 18.18 -11.99
N SER A 118 4.12 19.46 -11.55
CA SER A 118 5.37 20.19 -11.35
C SER A 118 6.32 19.43 -10.42
N GLY A 119 7.56 19.31 -10.84
CA GLY A 119 8.59 18.56 -10.13
C GLY A 119 8.53 17.03 -10.35
N TYR A 120 7.33 16.44 -10.37
CA TYR A 120 7.12 14.98 -10.55
C TYR A 120 7.16 14.53 -12.03
N GLY A 121 6.98 15.45 -12.99
CA GLY A 121 6.80 15.09 -14.40
C GLY A 121 5.48 14.36 -14.62
N ARG A 122 5.48 13.30 -15.45
CA ARG A 122 4.31 12.42 -15.61
C ARG A 122 4.14 11.59 -14.34
N LEU A 123 2.96 11.74 -13.72
CA LEU A 123 2.63 11.23 -12.40
C LEU A 123 1.32 10.45 -12.44
N VAL A 124 1.31 9.27 -11.84
CA VAL A 124 0.09 8.56 -11.45
C VAL A 124 -0.04 8.62 -9.94
N LYS A 125 -1.25 8.94 -9.45
CA LYS A 125 -1.62 8.79 -8.03
C LYS A 125 -2.78 7.82 -7.95
N ILE A 126 -2.67 6.87 -7.03
CA ILE A 126 -3.70 5.86 -6.78
C ILE A 126 -4.16 6.00 -5.34
N GLN A 127 -5.48 6.15 -5.16
CA GLN A 127 -6.12 6.10 -3.85
C GLN A 127 -6.48 4.64 -3.54
N HIS A 128 -5.98 4.15 -2.43
CA HIS A 128 -6.27 2.83 -1.87
C HIS A 128 -7.21 2.94 -0.67
N GLU A 129 -7.60 1.80 -0.12
CA GLU A 129 -8.33 1.72 1.14
C GLU A 129 -7.54 2.37 2.30
N PHE A 130 -8.23 2.60 3.42
CA PHE A 130 -7.66 3.13 4.68
C PHE A 130 -6.99 4.51 4.56
N GLY A 131 -7.34 5.31 3.53
CA GLY A 131 -6.75 6.63 3.31
C GLY A 131 -5.28 6.58 2.88
N ILE A 132 -4.84 5.46 2.30
CA ILE A 132 -3.50 5.30 1.73
C ILE A 132 -3.52 5.78 0.27
N GLU A 133 -2.53 6.58 -0.11
CA GLU A 133 -2.28 7.01 -1.48
C GLU A 133 -0.87 6.57 -1.90
N THR A 134 -0.72 6.06 -3.13
CA THR A 134 0.59 5.84 -3.73
C THR A 134 0.82 6.76 -4.91
N ARG A 135 2.08 7.16 -5.12
CA ARG A 135 2.52 8.03 -6.21
C ARG A 135 3.64 7.39 -7.00
N TYR A 136 3.53 7.47 -8.32
CA TYR A 136 4.49 6.95 -9.28
C TYR A 136 4.87 8.08 -10.22
N ALA A 137 6.09 8.61 -10.07
CA ALA A 137 6.52 9.80 -10.78
C ALA A 137 7.66 9.54 -11.79
N HIS A 138 7.98 10.56 -12.57
CA HIS A 138 9.03 10.60 -13.59
C HIS A 138 8.79 9.62 -14.75
N MET A 139 7.53 9.24 -14.98
CA MET A 139 7.17 8.28 -16.03
C MET A 139 7.49 8.81 -17.44
N SER A 140 7.81 7.89 -18.36
CA SER A 140 7.88 8.16 -19.80
C SER A 140 6.51 8.07 -20.46
N LYS A 141 5.64 7.14 -19.98
CA LYS A 141 4.31 6.93 -20.54
C LYS A 141 3.33 6.56 -19.42
N LEU A 142 2.12 7.12 -19.47
CA LEU A 142 0.99 6.75 -18.62
C LEU A 142 0.14 5.73 -19.36
N ARG A 143 -0.33 4.68 -18.65
CA ARG A 143 -1.16 3.61 -19.23
C ARG A 143 -2.53 3.50 -18.57
N VAL A 144 -2.84 4.43 -17.69
CA VAL A 144 -4.12 4.53 -16.98
C VAL A 144 -4.64 5.96 -17.03
N LYS A 145 -5.94 6.14 -16.77
CA LYS A 145 -6.63 7.42 -16.74
C LYS A 145 -7.29 7.65 -15.38
N VAL A 146 -7.56 8.93 -15.07
CA VAL A 146 -8.28 9.30 -13.83
C VAL A 146 -9.65 8.63 -13.77
N GLY A 147 -10.03 8.15 -12.58
CA GLY A 147 -11.26 7.39 -12.34
C GLY A 147 -11.15 5.89 -12.62
N GLN A 148 -10.07 5.43 -13.28
CA GLN A 148 -9.88 4.00 -13.56
C GLN A 148 -9.61 3.23 -12.26
N ARG A 149 -10.31 2.09 -12.07
CA ARG A 149 -9.98 1.09 -11.07
C ARG A 149 -8.77 0.29 -11.55
N VAL A 150 -7.86 0.02 -10.67
CA VAL A 150 -6.65 -0.78 -10.91
C VAL A 150 -6.51 -1.85 -9.84
N SER A 151 -6.00 -3.01 -10.24
CA SER A 151 -5.68 -4.10 -9.32
C SER A 151 -4.19 -4.13 -9.01
N ARG A 152 -3.81 -4.71 -7.87
CA ARG A 152 -2.42 -4.97 -7.51
C ARG A 152 -1.70 -5.71 -8.65
N GLY A 153 -0.54 -5.23 -9.03
CA GLY A 153 0.24 -5.81 -10.13
C GLY A 153 -0.22 -5.43 -11.53
N GLN A 154 -1.23 -4.57 -11.67
CA GLN A 154 -1.62 -4.02 -12.97
C GLN A 154 -0.56 -3.02 -13.47
N HIS A 155 -0.21 -3.11 -14.77
CA HIS A 155 0.69 -2.19 -15.45
C HIS A 155 0.03 -0.80 -15.59
N ILE A 156 0.62 0.23 -14.96
CA ILE A 156 0.06 1.58 -14.89
C ILE A 156 0.84 2.63 -15.66
N GLY A 157 2.06 2.31 -16.07
CA GLY A 157 2.91 3.21 -16.85
C GLY A 157 4.33 2.69 -16.99
N ASP A 158 5.17 3.46 -17.63
CA ASP A 158 6.53 3.08 -17.96
C ASP A 158 7.53 4.07 -17.32
N MET A 159 8.64 3.55 -16.77
CA MET A 159 9.70 4.34 -16.15
C MET A 159 10.31 5.33 -17.13
N GLY A 160 10.67 6.51 -16.66
CA GLY A 160 11.23 7.55 -17.50
C GLY A 160 12.13 8.53 -16.75
N ALA A 161 12.24 9.72 -17.33
CA ALA A 161 13.05 10.83 -16.82
C ALA A 161 12.31 12.17 -16.95
N SER A 162 10.99 12.17 -16.82
CA SER A 162 10.19 13.40 -16.93
C SER A 162 10.21 14.21 -15.63
N GLY A 163 10.08 15.53 -15.75
CA GLY A 163 10.09 16.44 -14.61
C GLY A 163 11.50 16.77 -14.07
N ARG A 164 11.63 16.93 -12.73
CA ARG A 164 12.90 17.33 -12.10
C ARG A 164 13.73 16.11 -11.70
N VAL A 165 14.50 15.58 -12.63
CA VAL A 165 15.33 14.39 -12.45
C VAL A 165 16.77 14.60 -12.86
N THR A 166 17.67 13.68 -12.48
CA THR A 166 19.06 13.60 -12.91
C THR A 166 19.32 12.39 -13.82
N GLY A 167 18.36 11.46 -13.93
CA GLY A 167 18.47 10.26 -14.75
C GLY A 167 17.17 9.48 -14.72
N VAL A 168 17.14 8.34 -15.44
CA VAL A 168 15.97 7.47 -15.52
C VAL A 168 15.73 6.74 -14.20
N HIS A 169 14.59 6.97 -13.57
CA HIS A 169 14.16 6.26 -12.35
C HIS A 169 12.67 6.41 -12.10
N LEU A 170 12.12 5.53 -11.28
CA LEU A 170 10.82 5.72 -10.61
C LEU A 170 11.05 6.41 -9.27
N HIS A 171 10.37 7.52 -9.02
CA HIS A 171 10.15 8.05 -7.67
C HIS A 171 8.82 7.53 -7.16
N TYR A 172 8.86 6.73 -6.07
CA TYR A 172 7.70 6.08 -5.49
C TYR A 172 7.44 6.61 -4.08
N GLU A 173 6.20 7.10 -3.83
CA GLU A 173 5.75 7.54 -2.51
C GLU A 173 4.59 6.69 -2.00
N VAL A 174 4.55 6.47 -0.69
CA VAL A 174 3.37 6.04 0.07
C VAL A 174 2.96 7.17 0.99
N ARG A 175 1.67 7.48 1.03
CA ARG A 175 1.10 8.50 1.90
C ARG A 175 -0.06 7.94 2.71
N VAL A 176 -0.13 8.35 3.97
CA VAL A 176 -1.22 7.99 4.89
C VAL A 176 -1.81 9.28 5.43
N GLY A 177 -3.10 9.51 5.18
CA GLY A 177 -3.76 10.76 5.57
C GLY A 177 -3.05 12.00 4.98
N GLY A 178 -2.56 11.91 3.72
CA GLY A 178 -1.84 12.99 3.03
C GLY A 178 -0.37 13.17 3.41
N LYS A 179 0.13 12.54 4.49
CA LYS A 179 1.52 12.62 4.93
C LYS A 179 2.37 11.51 4.31
N ALA A 180 3.52 11.87 3.75
CA ALA A 180 4.47 10.91 3.21
C ALA A 180 5.08 10.05 4.33
N VAL A 181 5.12 8.74 4.12
CA VAL A 181 5.72 7.74 5.02
C VAL A 181 6.76 6.94 4.26
N ASN A 182 7.66 6.25 4.98
CA ASN A 182 8.70 5.46 4.34
C ASN A 182 8.11 4.26 3.57
N PRO A 183 8.19 4.24 2.21
CA PRO A 183 7.61 3.16 1.41
C PRO A 183 8.24 1.80 1.67
N MET A 184 9.50 1.75 2.12
CA MET A 184 10.21 0.49 2.37
C MET A 184 9.59 -0.32 3.50
N ILE A 185 8.84 0.29 4.41
CA ILE A 185 8.08 -0.43 5.45
C ILE A 185 7.04 -1.34 4.79
N TYR A 186 6.33 -0.83 3.77
CA TYR A 186 5.31 -1.58 3.03
C TYR A 186 5.92 -2.64 2.11
N ILE A 187 6.97 -2.27 1.37
CA ILE A 187 7.63 -3.19 0.42
C ILE A 187 8.30 -4.36 1.15
N LYS A 188 8.96 -4.11 2.29
CA LYS A 188 9.58 -5.19 3.08
C LYS A 188 8.53 -6.11 3.71
N ALA A 189 7.45 -5.55 4.27
CA ALA A 189 6.37 -6.33 4.84
C ALA A 189 5.70 -7.27 3.81
N ALA A 190 5.79 -6.98 2.52
CA ALA A 190 5.31 -7.87 1.47
C ALA A 190 5.97 -9.25 1.50
N ASN A 191 7.27 -9.32 1.82
CA ASN A 191 8.03 -10.57 1.89
C ASN A 191 7.62 -11.43 3.10
N ASP A 192 6.98 -10.83 4.11
CA ASP A 192 6.56 -11.51 5.35
C ASP A 192 5.07 -11.91 5.29
N VAL A 193 4.31 -11.37 4.34
CA VAL A 193 2.85 -11.55 4.23
C VAL A 193 2.45 -12.40 3.03
N PHE A 194 3.23 -12.41 1.96
CA PHE A 194 3.02 -13.11 0.69
C PHE A 194 4.26 -13.89 0.31
#